data_00bdb1f423608a8881eb9afa76e4f1c5
#
_entry.id   00bdb1f423608a8881eb9afa76e4f1c5
#
_cell.length_a   1.000
_cell.length_b   1.000
_cell.length_c   1.000
_cell.angle_alpha   90.00
_cell.angle_beta   90.00
_cell.angle_gamma   90.00
#
_symmetry.space_group_name_H-M   'P 1'
#
loop_
_entity.id
_entity.type
_entity.pdbx_description
1 polymer ?
#
loop_
_entity_poly.entity_id
_entity_poly.type
_entity_poly.pdbx_seq_one_letter_code
_entity_poly.pdbx_strand_id
1 'polypeptide(L)'
;MKPIRTAILTASYACLAFLYVSCVREDTGDCMQYEIHVRVVDAAGNDLTQSGVLEKSEVYLFGENGFVRMVPAGVSSDYLFGNHKEARLTLVAWGNIKEDTLITAKIKPGTLLEEARLKLKQHAEGSHLPVTGLFYCRKELNNTATRSIQEEKITLVMERMTAGLSIRTRYLAERYPYQGETYTFIVRGTGSEVDFMGKVTGENARYKPPTFTDEQGDAYAPPFRIFPTQEEECIEVEIYRGQEKLCTITQDNELHLLRAEAGKQTDIEIDFRKTEIRVFVKVLPWGEVEQETEM
;
A
#
# COMPACT_ATOMS: atom_id res chain seq x y z
N MET A 1 -53.19 67.06 -4.20
CA MET A 1 -52.97 65.63 -3.95
C MET A 1 -51.91 64.97 -4.86
N LYS A 2 -51.07 65.68 -5.61
CA LYS A 2 -50.03 65.12 -6.47
C LYS A 2 -48.63 64.88 -5.82
N PRO A 3 -48.17 65.63 -4.79
CA PRO A 3 -46.78 65.44 -4.30
C PRO A 3 -46.58 64.17 -3.45
N ILE A 4 -47.61 63.67 -2.76
CA ILE A 4 -47.50 62.52 -1.88
C ILE A 4 -47.30 61.20 -2.64
N ARG A 5 -47.90 61.04 -3.82
CA ARG A 5 -47.74 59.86 -4.68
C ARG A 5 -46.35 59.76 -5.26
N THR A 6 -45.74 60.89 -5.59
CA THR A 6 -44.35 60.88 -6.13
C THR A 6 -43.32 60.57 -5.06
N ALA A 7 -43.50 61.02 -3.81
CA ALA A 7 -42.63 60.71 -2.71
C ALA A 7 -42.69 59.22 -2.30
N ILE A 8 -43.83 58.57 -2.35
CA ILE A 8 -44.01 57.16 -2.07
C ILE A 8 -43.38 56.30 -3.16
N LEU A 9 -43.50 56.69 -4.43
CA LEU A 9 -42.85 55.95 -5.54
C LEU A 9 -41.33 56.03 -5.50
N THR A 10 -40.74 57.18 -5.15
CA THR A 10 -39.28 57.34 -5.02
C THR A 10 -38.73 56.60 -3.80
N ALA A 11 -39.44 56.56 -2.67
CA ALA A 11 -39.06 55.80 -1.50
C ALA A 11 -39.11 54.28 -1.77
N SER A 12 -40.12 53.81 -2.54
CA SER A 12 -40.24 52.41 -2.90
C SER A 12 -39.11 51.95 -3.85
N TYR A 13 -38.71 52.82 -4.79
CA TYR A 13 -37.58 52.53 -5.67
C TYR A 13 -36.23 52.54 -4.94
N ALA A 14 -36.04 53.41 -3.99
CA ALA A 14 -34.84 53.41 -3.15
C ALA A 14 -34.74 52.17 -2.28
N CYS A 15 -35.84 51.69 -1.66
CA CYS A 15 -35.85 50.42 -0.92
C CYS A 15 -35.59 49.20 -1.82
N LEU A 16 -36.16 49.17 -3.04
CA LEU A 16 -35.83 48.09 -3.98
C LEU A 16 -34.36 48.12 -4.42
N ALA A 17 -33.77 49.28 -4.65
CA ALA A 17 -32.35 49.41 -4.98
C ALA A 17 -31.42 48.92 -3.86
N PHE A 18 -31.80 49.11 -2.58
CA PHE A 18 -31.06 48.58 -1.44
C PHE A 18 -31.18 47.08 -1.32
N LEU A 19 -32.23 46.45 -1.80
CA LEU A 19 -32.34 44.98 -1.79
C LEU A 19 -31.49 44.32 -2.85
N TYR A 20 -31.11 45.01 -3.92
CA TYR A 20 -30.18 44.50 -4.94
C TYR A 20 -28.71 44.72 -4.59
N VAL A 21 -28.37 45.48 -3.59
CA VAL A 21 -26.99 45.68 -3.06
C VAL A 21 -26.71 44.81 -1.83
N SER A 22 -27.62 43.89 -1.48
CA SER A 22 -27.23 42.75 -0.67
C SER A 22 -26.31 41.91 -1.54
N CYS A 23 -25.04 42.38 -1.71
CA CYS A 23 -23.97 41.48 -2.04
C CYS A 23 -24.08 40.33 -1.10
N VAL A 24 -24.53 39.18 -1.59
CA VAL A 24 -24.11 37.92 -1.05
C VAL A 24 -22.58 38.01 -1.10
N ARG A 25 -21.96 38.46 -0.01
CA ARG A 25 -20.58 38.12 0.26
C ARG A 25 -20.63 36.60 0.38
N GLU A 26 -20.61 35.93 -0.74
CA GLU A 26 -20.04 34.60 -0.73
C GLU A 26 -18.68 34.81 -0.07
N ASP A 27 -18.54 34.24 1.08
CA ASP A 27 -17.27 34.16 1.75
C ASP A 27 -16.41 33.25 0.85
N THR A 28 -15.90 33.84 -0.25
CA THR A 28 -14.89 33.23 -1.11
C THR A 28 -13.57 33.24 -0.35
N GLY A 29 -13.68 33.11 1.00
CA GLY A 29 -12.56 32.97 1.87
C GLY A 29 -11.73 31.81 1.42
N ASP A 30 -10.57 32.14 0.88
CA ASP A 30 -9.36 31.32 0.78
C ASP A 30 -9.64 29.86 0.31
N CYS A 31 -10.22 29.68 -0.86
CA CYS A 31 -10.35 28.37 -1.46
C CYS A 31 -9.04 28.01 -2.16
N MET A 32 -8.05 27.55 -1.42
CA MET A 32 -7.00 26.76 -2.04
C MET A 32 -7.64 25.47 -2.58
N GLN A 33 -7.50 25.26 -3.85
CA GLN A 33 -7.92 24.05 -4.52
C GLN A 33 -6.67 23.25 -4.89
N TYR A 34 -6.60 22.01 -4.41
CA TYR A 34 -5.51 21.11 -4.72
C TYR A 34 -5.95 20.11 -5.79
N GLU A 35 -5.19 20.05 -6.87
CA GLU A 35 -5.29 19.01 -7.88
C GLU A 35 -4.21 17.96 -7.61
N ILE A 36 -4.61 16.72 -7.31
CA ILE A 36 -3.69 15.66 -6.94
C ILE A 36 -3.55 14.68 -8.09
N HIS A 37 -2.33 14.53 -8.58
CA HIS A 37 -1.95 13.51 -9.56
C HIS A 37 -1.24 12.36 -8.86
N VAL A 38 -1.59 11.13 -9.23
CA VAL A 38 -0.91 9.93 -8.73
C VAL A 38 0.08 9.44 -9.79
N ARG A 39 1.32 9.25 -9.37
CA ARG A 39 2.39 8.68 -10.18
C ARG A 39 2.94 7.43 -9.48
N VAL A 40 3.17 6.36 -10.23
CA VAL A 40 3.74 5.12 -9.69
C VAL A 40 5.16 4.94 -10.21
N VAL A 41 6.07 4.56 -9.34
CA VAL A 41 7.46 4.28 -9.72
C VAL A 41 7.91 2.91 -9.19
N ASP A 42 8.89 2.31 -9.88
CA ASP A 42 9.60 1.13 -9.38
C ASP A 42 10.74 1.52 -8.41
N ALA A 43 11.45 0.53 -7.89
CA ALA A 43 12.57 0.74 -6.97
C ALA A 43 13.77 1.48 -7.60
N ALA A 44 13.87 1.53 -8.93
CA ALA A 44 14.86 2.27 -9.68
C ALA A 44 14.41 3.71 -10.03
N GLY A 45 13.16 4.08 -9.70
CA GLY A 45 12.55 5.36 -10.01
C GLY A 45 11.94 5.46 -11.42
N ASN A 46 11.85 4.36 -12.16
CA ASN A 46 11.20 4.35 -13.47
C ASN A 46 9.70 4.53 -13.33
N ASP A 47 9.10 5.29 -14.25
CA ASP A 47 7.67 5.59 -14.23
C ASP A 47 6.85 4.38 -14.73
N LEU A 48 6.02 3.84 -13.87
CA LEU A 48 5.11 2.72 -14.13
C LEU A 48 3.64 3.16 -14.24
N THR A 49 3.34 4.45 -14.21
CA THR A 49 1.96 4.96 -14.15
C THR A 49 1.08 4.45 -15.30
N GLN A 50 1.66 4.31 -16.50
CA GLN A 50 0.95 3.83 -17.71
C GLN A 50 1.05 2.32 -17.92
N SER A 51 1.76 1.58 -17.08
CA SER A 51 1.97 0.13 -17.25
C SER A 51 0.78 -0.75 -16.84
N GLY A 52 -0.25 -0.17 -16.24
CA GLY A 52 -1.40 -0.90 -15.72
C GLY A 52 -1.16 -1.63 -14.40
N VAL A 53 -0.01 -1.44 -13.73
CA VAL A 53 0.29 -2.05 -12.42
C VAL A 53 -0.54 -1.45 -11.29
N LEU A 54 -1.05 -0.23 -11.45
CA LEU A 54 -1.99 0.43 -10.54
C LEU A 54 -3.41 0.29 -11.12
N GLU A 55 -4.21 -0.58 -10.52
CA GLU A 55 -5.60 -0.82 -10.92
C GLU A 55 -6.54 0.22 -10.29
N LYS A 56 -6.30 0.56 -9.02
CA LYS A 56 -7.11 1.50 -8.24
C LYS A 56 -6.26 2.19 -7.20
N SER A 57 -6.51 3.47 -6.95
CA SER A 57 -5.91 4.20 -5.84
C SER A 57 -6.99 4.82 -4.96
N GLU A 58 -6.66 5.00 -3.69
CA GLU A 58 -7.48 5.66 -2.69
C GLU A 58 -6.61 6.69 -1.97
N VAL A 59 -7.11 7.92 -1.84
CA VAL A 59 -6.39 9.01 -1.18
C VAL A 59 -7.14 9.43 0.07
N TYR A 60 -6.44 9.47 1.18
CA TYR A 60 -6.95 9.80 2.51
C TYR A 60 -6.34 11.12 2.97
N LEU A 61 -7.16 12.00 3.49
CA LEU A 61 -6.74 13.28 4.06
C LEU A 61 -6.76 13.20 5.58
N PHE A 62 -5.62 13.51 6.18
CA PHE A 62 -5.44 13.65 7.62
C PHE A 62 -5.07 15.09 7.97
N GLY A 63 -5.62 15.58 9.06
CA GLY A 63 -5.26 16.84 9.68
C GLY A 63 -4.50 16.63 10.99
N GLU A 64 -4.34 17.70 11.76
CA GLU A 64 -3.68 17.66 13.07
C GLU A 64 -4.42 16.77 14.08
N ASN A 65 -5.75 16.65 13.93
CA ASN A 65 -6.61 15.86 14.80
C ASN A 65 -6.96 14.48 14.20
N GLY A 66 -6.17 13.97 13.25
CA GLY A 66 -6.36 12.67 12.63
C GLY A 66 -7.12 12.71 11.31
N PHE A 67 -7.75 11.58 10.96
CA PHE A 67 -8.45 11.40 9.69
C PHE A 67 -9.60 12.39 9.52
N VAL A 68 -9.62 13.07 8.39
CA VAL A 68 -10.65 14.02 8.00
C VAL A 68 -11.66 13.36 7.07
N ARG A 69 -11.20 12.86 5.92
CA ARG A 69 -12.04 12.22 4.89
C ARG A 69 -11.20 11.51 3.83
N MET A 70 -11.85 10.69 3.05
CA MET A 70 -11.29 10.27 1.76
C MET A 70 -11.44 11.41 0.74
N VAL A 71 -10.42 11.59 -0.09
CA VAL A 71 -10.46 12.53 -1.21
C VAL A 71 -11.18 11.84 -2.37
N PRO A 72 -12.27 12.42 -2.90
CA PRO A 72 -12.98 11.80 -4.00
C PRO A 72 -12.13 11.79 -5.27
N ALA A 73 -12.18 10.69 -6.03
CA ALA A 73 -11.57 10.62 -7.34
C ALA A 73 -12.23 11.61 -8.30
N GLY A 74 -11.43 12.35 -9.05
CA GLY A 74 -11.87 13.22 -10.13
C GLY A 74 -12.15 12.46 -11.43
N VAL A 75 -12.54 13.18 -12.47
CA VAL A 75 -12.98 12.61 -13.77
C VAL A 75 -11.82 11.95 -14.54
N SER A 76 -10.57 12.31 -14.27
CA SER A 76 -9.36 11.86 -15.00
C SER A 76 -8.32 11.17 -14.10
N SER A 77 -8.76 10.40 -13.13
CA SER A 77 -7.88 9.78 -12.10
C SER A 77 -7.19 10.79 -11.18
N ASP A 78 -7.53 12.06 -11.28
CA ASP A 78 -7.06 13.11 -10.43
C ASP A 78 -8.00 13.28 -9.23
N TYR A 79 -7.47 13.76 -8.12
CA TYR A 79 -8.23 13.99 -6.91
C TYR A 79 -8.30 15.50 -6.66
N LEU A 80 -9.49 15.99 -6.34
CA LEU A 80 -9.71 17.40 -6.04
C LEU A 80 -10.14 17.55 -4.58
N PHE A 81 -9.48 18.41 -3.85
CA PHE A 81 -9.98 18.84 -2.56
C PHE A 81 -9.77 20.34 -2.36
N GLY A 82 -10.74 20.96 -1.76
CA GLY A 82 -10.73 22.38 -1.43
C GLY A 82 -10.69 22.61 0.07
N ASN A 83 -10.42 23.81 0.38
CA ASN A 83 -10.27 24.49 1.66
C ASN A 83 -10.32 23.66 2.95
N HIS A 84 -9.19 23.57 3.62
CA HIS A 84 -9.08 23.09 5.00
C HIS A 84 -8.47 24.20 5.88
N LYS A 85 -9.06 24.40 7.05
CA LYS A 85 -8.61 25.43 8.02
C LYS A 85 -7.33 25.02 8.76
N GLU A 86 -6.93 23.76 8.67
CA GLU A 86 -5.77 23.24 9.37
C GLU A 86 -4.47 23.63 8.66
N ALA A 87 -3.49 24.06 9.46
CA ALA A 87 -2.20 24.51 8.93
C ALA A 87 -1.34 23.37 8.37
N ARG A 88 -1.53 22.16 8.89
CA ARG A 88 -0.82 20.96 8.45
C ARG A 88 -1.80 19.89 8.00
N LEU A 89 -1.59 19.37 6.82
CA LEU A 89 -2.36 18.29 6.25
C LEU A 89 -1.41 17.18 5.82
N THR A 90 -1.88 15.96 5.91
CA THR A 90 -1.14 14.79 5.40
C THR A 90 -2.04 14.03 4.43
N LEU A 91 -1.55 13.84 3.22
CA LEU A 91 -2.16 12.94 2.24
C LEU A 91 -1.51 11.58 2.34
N VAL A 92 -2.33 10.55 2.43
CA VAL A 92 -1.92 9.15 2.34
C VAL A 92 -2.61 8.51 1.15
N ALA A 93 -1.83 7.97 0.23
CA ALA A 93 -2.35 7.27 -0.93
C ALA A 93 -2.01 5.79 -0.83
N TRP A 94 -3.01 4.95 -1.05
CA TRP A 94 -2.88 3.51 -1.17
C TRP A 94 -3.32 3.06 -2.56
N GLY A 95 -2.54 2.20 -3.18
CA GLY A 95 -2.85 1.58 -4.47
C GLY A 95 -3.12 0.09 -4.32
N ASN A 96 -4.11 -0.40 -5.07
CA ASN A 96 -4.45 -1.82 -5.16
C ASN A 96 -4.85 -2.47 -3.83
N ILE A 97 -5.54 -1.76 -2.94
CA ILE A 97 -6.18 -2.41 -1.80
C ILE A 97 -7.23 -3.37 -2.33
N LYS A 98 -7.06 -4.66 -2.07
CA LYS A 98 -8.03 -5.71 -2.43
C LYS A 98 -8.64 -6.32 -1.19
N GLU A 99 -9.96 -6.25 -1.10
CA GLU A 99 -10.72 -6.72 0.05
C GLU A 99 -10.72 -8.26 0.20
N ASP A 100 -10.28 -8.99 -0.80
CA ASP A 100 -10.10 -10.45 -0.73
C ASP A 100 -8.89 -10.86 0.11
N THR A 101 -7.84 -10.04 0.16
CA THR A 101 -6.58 -10.32 0.89
C THR A 101 -6.35 -9.41 2.09
N LEU A 102 -6.99 -8.24 2.14
CA LEU A 102 -6.80 -7.23 3.17
C LEU A 102 -8.12 -6.82 3.83
N ILE A 103 -8.04 -6.45 5.09
CA ILE A 103 -9.10 -5.81 5.86
C ILE A 103 -8.66 -4.38 6.13
N THR A 104 -9.39 -3.42 5.58
CA THR A 104 -9.23 -2.02 5.98
C THR A 104 -10.04 -1.82 7.27
N ALA A 105 -9.38 -1.41 8.35
CA ALA A 105 -10.09 -0.98 9.54
C ALA A 105 -11.01 0.20 9.18
N LYS A 106 -12.21 0.24 9.77
CA LYS A 106 -13.09 1.41 9.57
C LYS A 106 -12.42 2.65 10.15
N ILE A 107 -11.92 3.50 9.27
CA ILE A 107 -11.31 4.76 9.64
C ILE A 107 -12.44 5.77 9.86
N LYS A 108 -12.48 6.37 11.05
CA LYS A 108 -13.46 7.39 11.44
C LYS A 108 -12.78 8.75 11.52
N PRO A 109 -13.51 9.87 11.37
CA PRO A 109 -12.95 11.19 11.65
C PRO A 109 -12.27 11.22 13.02
N GLY A 110 -11.03 11.72 13.06
CA GLY A 110 -10.19 11.75 14.25
C GLY A 110 -9.30 10.52 14.49
N THR A 111 -9.40 9.46 13.67
CA THR A 111 -8.45 8.33 13.73
C THR A 111 -7.05 8.81 13.36
N LEU A 112 -6.05 8.53 14.20
CA LEU A 112 -4.66 8.94 13.95
C LEU A 112 -4.02 8.05 12.86
N LEU A 113 -2.97 8.58 12.22
CA LEU A 113 -2.24 7.85 11.16
C LEU A 113 -1.71 6.49 11.63
N GLU A 114 -1.16 6.45 12.84
CA GLU A 114 -0.63 5.24 13.48
C GLU A 114 -1.71 4.26 13.95
N GLU A 115 -2.96 4.69 14.02
CA GLU A 115 -4.11 3.85 14.39
C GLU A 115 -4.83 3.28 13.16
N ALA A 116 -4.77 4.01 12.03
CA ALA A 116 -5.32 3.55 10.78
C ALA A 116 -4.46 2.40 10.22
N ARG A 117 -5.08 1.25 9.86
CA ARG A 117 -4.35 0.04 9.50
C ARG A 117 -5.00 -0.71 8.34
N LEU A 118 -4.15 -1.34 7.54
CA LEU A 118 -4.50 -2.44 6.66
C LEU A 118 -4.01 -3.73 7.32
N LYS A 119 -4.88 -4.73 7.45
CA LYS A 119 -4.60 -6.02 8.08
C LYS A 119 -4.67 -7.14 7.05
N LEU A 120 -3.76 -8.10 7.13
CA LEU A 120 -3.85 -9.33 6.34
C LEU A 120 -5.07 -10.16 6.76
N LYS A 121 -5.79 -10.69 5.78
CA LYS A 121 -6.79 -11.72 6.06
C LYS A 121 -6.13 -13.05 6.38
N GLN A 122 -6.82 -13.84 7.16
CA GLN A 122 -6.38 -15.17 7.56
C GLN A 122 -7.31 -16.25 7.00
N HIS A 123 -6.74 -17.38 6.68
CA HIS A 123 -7.48 -18.63 6.51
C HIS A 123 -7.98 -19.18 7.86
N ALA A 124 -8.92 -20.12 7.81
CA ALA A 124 -9.47 -20.73 9.01
C ALA A 124 -8.42 -21.43 9.90
N GLU A 125 -7.33 -21.93 9.28
CA GLU A 125 -6.21 -22.55 9.99
C GLU A 125 -5.18 -21.53 10.56
N GLY A 126 -5.45 -20.23 10.45
CA GLY A 126 -4.64 -19.16 11.01
C GLY A 126 -3.42 -18.76 10.16
N SER A 127 -3.27 -19.27 8.94
CA SER A 127 -2.30 -18.73 7.99
C SER A 127 -2.83 -17.45 7.33
N HIS A 128 -1.94 -16.53 7.00
CA HIS A 128 -2.29 -15.30 6.32
C HIS A 128 -2.29 -15.48 4.81
N LEU A 129 -3.21 -14.81 4.14
CA LEU A 129 -3.24 -14.72 2.69
C LEU A 129 -2.05 -13.89 2.19
N PRO A 130 -1.41 -14.27 1.07
CA PRO A 130 -0.44 -13.42 0.41
C PRO A 130 -1.07 -12.07 0.05
N VAL A 131 -0.31 -11.01 0.20
CA VAL A 131 -0.73 -9.64 -0.12
C VAL A 131 -0.77 -9.44 -1.64
N THR A 132 -1.64 -8.58 -2.12
CA THR A 132 -1.56 -8.08 -3.50
C THR A 132 -0.46 -7.03 -3.65
N GLY A 133 -0.16 -6.61 -4.88
CA GLY A 133 0.85 -5.57 -5.13
C GLY A 133 0.41 -4.20 -4.65
N LEU A 134 0.53 -3.94 -3.36
CA LEU A 134 0.22 -2.65 -2.76
C LEU A 134 1.21 -1.57 -3.16
N PHE A 135 0.70 -0.37 -3.39
CA PHE A 135 1.48 0.85 -3.53
C PHE A 135 1.12 1.83 -2.42
N TYR A 136 2.08 2.63 -2.01
CA TYR A 136 1.95 3.56 -0.91
C TYR A 136 2.67 4.86 -1.18
N CYS A 137 2.09 5.96 -0.71
CA CYS A 137 2.72 7.27 -0.63
C CYS A 137 2.15 8.04 0.55
N ARG A 138 3.00 8.77 1.26
CA ARG A 138 2.61 9.78 2.25
C ARG A 138 3.24 11.12 1.91
N LYS A 139 2.45 12.16 1.92
CA LYS A 139 2.93 13.52 1.64
C LYS A 139 2.34 14.51 2.64
N GLU A 140 3.20 15.25 3.31
CA GLU A 140 2.80 16.34 4.18
C GLU A 140 2.64 17.63 3.37
N LEU A 141 1.60 18.38 3.66
CA LEU A 141 1.27 19.66 3.06
C LEU A 141 1.26 20.74 4.13
N ASN A 142 1.95 21.82 3.86
CA ASN A 142 1.86 23.03 4.67
C ASN A 142 0.83 23.96 4.05
N ASN A 143 -0.36 23.99 4.64
CA ASN A 143 -1.45 24.85 4.21
C ASN A 143 -1.22 26.27 4.78
N THR A 144 -0.29 27.01 4.20
CA THR A 144 -0.12 28.43 4.53
C THR A 144 -1.19 29.21 3.78
N ALA A 145 -2.23 29.62 4.46
CA ALA A 145 -3.32 30.43 3.90
C ALA A 145 -2.75 31.74 3.29
N THR A 146 -2.52 31.72 2.00
CA THR A 146 -2.34 32.95 1.21
C THR A 146 -3.69 33.38 0.69
N ARG A 147 -3.99 34.67 0.79
CA ARG A 147 -5.30 35.29 0.45
C ARG A 147 -5.67 35.29 -1.06
N SER A 148 -5.10 34.42 -1.84
CA SER A 148 -5.40 34.28 -3.27
C SER A 148 -5.95 32.89 -3.58
N ILE A 149 -6.92 32.83 -4.47
CA ILE A 149 -7.34 31.56 -5.07
C ILE A 149 -6.13 31.01 -5.80
N GLN A 150 -5.47 30.04 -5.22
CA GLN A 150 -4.30 29.40 -5.78
C GLN A 150 -4.61 27.92 -5.98
N GLU A 151 -4.59 27.51 -7.23
CA GLU A 151 -4.66 26.11 -7.61
C GLU A 151 -3.26 25.53 -7.51
N GLU A 152 -3.07 24.57 -6.59
CA GLU A 152 -1.79 23.89 -6.40
C GLU A 152 -1.88 22.46 -6.93
N LYS A 153 -0.93 22.11 -7.82
CA LYS A 153 -0.80 20.75 -8.34
C LYS A 153 0.14 19.94 -7.45
N ILE A 154 -0.38 18.83 -6.93
CA ILE A 154 0.34 17.92 -6.05
C ILE A 154 0.54 16.59 -6.76
N THR A 155 1.77 16.14 -6.90
CA THR A 155 2.06 14.78 -7.33
C THR A 155 2.34 13.89 -6.13
N LEU A 156 1.56 12.81 -6.01
CA LEU A 156 1.78 11.72 -5.07
C LEU A 156 2.56 10.62 -5.80
N VAL A 157 3.83 10.48 -5.47
CA VAL A 157 4.68 9.43 -6.03
C VAL A 157 4.53 8.19 -5.16
N MET A 158 3.88 7.18 -5.70
CA MET A 158 3.62 5.92 -5.01
C MET A 158 4.70 4.90 -5.35
N GLU A 159 5.21 4.26 -4.32
CA GLU A 159 6.18 3.17 -4.42
C GLU A 159 5.52 1.86 -3.99
N ARG A 160 6.11 0.74 -4.41
CA ARG A 160 5.63 -0.58 -4.05
C ARG A 160 5.92 -0.86 -2.58
N MET A 161 4.86 -1.12 -1.80
CA MET A 161 4.94 -1.39 -0.35
C MET A 161 5.21 -2.87 -0.04
N THR A 162 4.99 -3.77 -0.99
CA THR A 162 5.15 -5.22 -0.79
C THR A 162 6.47 -5.73 -1.33
N ALA A 163 6.94 -6.83 -0.74
CA ALA A 163 8.08 -7.61 -1.22
C ALA A 163 7.61 -8.86 -1.95
N GLY A 164 8.32 -9.26 -2.98
CA GLY A 164 8.15 -10.54 -3.67
C GLY A 164 9.04 -11.60 -3.07
N LEU A 165 8.57 -12.83 -3.05
CA LEU A 165 9.32 -13.99 -2.58
C LEU A 165 9.01 -15.19 -3.45
N SER A 166 10.04 -15.95 -3.85
CA SER A 166 9.89 -17.29 -4.42
C SER A 166 10.79 -18.26 -3.66
N ILE A 167 10.40 -19.52 -3.60
CA ILE A 167 11.16 -20.56 -2.89
C ILE A 167 11.25 -21.78 -3.79
N ARG A 168 12.45 -22.33 -3.94
CA ARG A 168 12.68 -23.60 -4.63
C ARG A 168 13.63 -24.46 -3.81
N THR A 169 13.36 -25.77 -3.78
CA THR A 169 14.29 -26.74 -3.20
C THR A 169 14.97 -27.54 -4.31
N ARG A 170 16.12 -28.10 -4.00
CA ARG A 170 16.81 -29.11 -4.82
C ARG A 170 17.19 -30.30 -3.96
N TYR A 171 16.96 -31.50 -4.47
CA TYR A 171 17.25 -32.78 -3.80
C TYR A 171 16.50 -32.98 -2.48
N LEU A 172 15.36 -32.29 -2.31
CA LEU A 172 14.52 -32.41 -1.11
C LEU A 172 13.98 -33.83 -0.97
N ALA A 173 13.44 -34.41 -2.07
CA ALA A 173 12.88 -35.76 -2.08
C ALA A 173 13.93 -36.84 -1.87
N GLU A 174 15.19 -36.63 -2.27
CA GLU A 174 16.30 -37.57 -2.00
C GLU A 174 16.64 -37.61 -0.53
N ARG A 175 16.66 -36.44 0.15
CA ARG A 175 17.00 -36.34 1.56
C ARG A 175 15.85 -36.70 2.50
N TYR A 176 14.64 -36.32 2.13
CA TYR A 176 13.39 -36.53 2.87
C TYR A 176 12.36 -37.18 1.96
N PRO A 177 12.46 -38.50 1.68
CA PRO A 177 11.62 -39.16 0.70
C PRO A 177 10.13 -38.95 0.93
N TYR A 178 9.41 -38.78 -0.17
CA TYR A 178 7.96 -38.68 -0.18
C TYR A 178 7.34 -39.97 0.37
N GLN A 179 6.40 -39.81 1.31
CA GLN A 179 5.71 -40.94 1.95
C GLN A 179 4.18 -40.87 1.78
N GLY A 180 3.72 -40.21 0.72
CA GLY A 180 2.30 -39.94 0.48
C GLY A 180 1.83 -38.58 1.00
N GLU A 181 2.71 -37.81 1.64
CA GLU A 181 2.42 -36.50 2.21
C GLU A 181 3.04 -35.40 1.36
N THR A 182 2.38 -34.25 1.24
CA THR A 182 2.87 -33.12 0.46
C THR A 182 3.89 -32.28 1.23
N TYR A 183 4.87 -31.72 0.51
CA TYR A 183 5.70 -30.66 1.08
C TYR A 183 4.91 -29.34 1.16
N THR A 184 5.23 -28.53 2.15
CA THR A 184 4.59 -27.22 2.38
C THR A 184 5.61 -26.25 2.92
N PHE A 185 5.59 -25.01 2.40
CA PHE A 185 6.35 -23.90 2.96
C PHE A 185 5.46 -23.07 3.88
N ILE A 186 6.06 -22.64 5.00
CA ILE A 186 5.50 -21.61 5.87
C ILE A 186 6.55 -20.50 5.95
N VAL A 187 6.14 -19.27 5.69
CA VAL A 187 7.03 -18.10 5.81
C VAL A 187 6.53 -17.22 6.94
N ARG A 188 7.46 -16.79 7.79
CA ARG A 188 7.25 -15.91 8.94
C ARG A 188 8.27 -14.78 8.94
N GLY A 189 8.22 -13.91 9.94
CA GLY A 189 9.22 -12.87 10.17
C GLY A 189 8.83 -11.50 9.64
N THR A 190 7.54 -11.29 9.31
CA THR A 190 7.01 -9.97 9.00
C THR A 190 5.76 -9.70 9.83
N GLY A 191 5.40 -8.43 10.03
CA GLY A 191 4.13 -8.09 10.68
C GLY A 191 2.91 -8.42 9.81
N SER A 192 1.76 -8.56 10.46
CA SER A 192 0.47 -8.87 9.81
C SER A 192 -0.35 -7.64 9.43
N GLU A 193 0.14 -6.46 9.75
CA GLU A 193 -0.55 -5.19 9.53
C GLU A 193 0.42 -4.15 8.97
N VAL A 194 -0.11 -3.14 8.30
CA VAL A 194 0.61 -1.93 7.94
C VAL A 194 -0.21 -0.72 8.34
N ASP A 195 0.41 0.26 9.01
CA ASP A 195 -0.25 1.50 9.39
C ASP A 195 -0.19 2.55 8.26
N PHE A 196 -0.89 3.65 8.44
CA PHE A 196 -0.93 4.73 7.46
C PHE A 196 0.31 5.64 7.50
N MET A 197 1.24 5.36 8.43
CA MET A 197 2.61 5.89 8.39
C MET A 197 3.50 5.10 7.42
N GLY A 198 3.01 3.95 6.91
CA GLY A 198 3.78 3.04 6.06
C GLY A 198 4.64 2.04 6.84
N LYS A 199 4.42 1.90 8.15
CA LYS A 199 5.17 0.98 8.99
C LYS A 199 4.45 -0.36 9.10
N VAL A 200 5.19 -1.45 8.84
CA VAL A 200 4.71 -2.82 9.10
C VAL A 200 4.66 -3.06 10.60
N THR A 201 3.55 -3.59 11.08
CA THR A 201 3.24 -3.79 12.50
C THR A 201 2.38 -5.04 12.69
N GLY A 202 1.82 -5.22 13.88
CA GLY A 202 0.95 -6.35 14.21
C GLY A 202 1.70 -7.58 14.66
N GLU A 203 1.01 -8.70 14.67
CA GLU A 203 1.59 -9.99 15.05
C GLU A 203 2.46 -10.55 13.92
N ASN A 204 3.33 -11.49 14.25
CA ASN A 204 4.15 -12.19 13.25
C ASN A 204 3.24 -12.92 12.25
N ALA A 205 3.25 -12.48 11.00
CA ALA A 205 2.47 -13.08 9.93
C ALA A 205 2.95 -14.50 9.63
N ARG A 206 2.01 -15.39 9.32
CA ARG A 206 2.26 -16.76 8.93
C ARG A 206 1.71 -16.99 7.53
N TYR A 207 2.55 -16.84 6.51
CA TYR A 207 2.15 -17.09 5.13
C TYR A 207 2.32 -18.57 4.78
N LYS A 208 1.34 -19.11 4.07
CA LYS A 208 1.38 -20.46 3.51
C LYS A 208 1.16 -20.37 1.99
N PRO A 209 2.22 -20.10 1.21
CA PRO A 209 2.09 -20.00 -0.23
C PRO A 209 1.69 -21.36 -0.84
N PRO A 210 1.02 -21.35 -2.01
CA PRO A 210 0.82 -22.56 -2.80
C PRO A 210 2.17 -23.23 -3.03
N THR A 211 2.25 -24.53 -2.73
CA THR A 211 3.48 -25.30 -2.89
C THR A 211 3.22 -26.40 -3.91
N PHE A 212 4.10 -26.53 -4.88
CA PHE A 212 4.06 -27.52 -5.95
C PHE A 212 5.28 -28.42 -5.87
N THR A 213 5.21 -29.56 -6.53
CA THR A 213 6.32 -30.49 -6.64
C THR A 213 6.60 -30.71 -8.12
N ASP A 214 7.86 -30.63 -8.54
CA ASP A 214 8.29 -30.88 -9.89
C ASP A 214 8.47 -32.39 -10.18
N GLU A 215 8.90 -32.74 -11.42
CA GLU A 215 9.10 -34.13 -11.84
C GLU A 215 10.22 -34.83 -11.07
N GLN A 216 11.16 -34.09 -10.50
CA GLN A 216 12.27 -34.60 -9.70
C GLN A 216 11.86 -34.81 -8.24
N GLY A 217 10.66 -34.38 -7.85
CA GLY A 217 10.14 -34.44 -6.49
C GLY A 217 10.58 -33.26 -5.63
N ASP A 218 11.17 -32.22 -6.22
CA ASP A 218 11.56 -31.02 -5.52
C ASP A 218 10.39 -30.06 -5.34
N ALA A 219 10.28 -29.47 -4.16
CA ALA A 219 9.20 -28.54 -3.84
C ALA A 219 9.54 -27.10 -4.25
N TYR A 220 8.53 -26.38 -4.74
CA TYR A 220 8.67 -24.96 -5.03
C TYR A 220 7.39 -24.19 -4.72
N ALA A 221 7.53 -22.92 -4.33
CA ALA A 221 6.49 -21.92 -4.28
C ALA A 221 6.78 -20.84 -5.33
N PRO A 222 5.89 -20.68 -6.33
CA PRO A 222 6.04 -19.62 -7.32
C PRO A 222 6.00 -18.24 -6.65
N PRO A 223 6.37 -17.16 -7.33
CA PRO A 223 6.39 -15.82 -6.76
C PRO A 223 5.08 -15.45 -6.08
N PHE A 224 5.16 -15.05 -4.82
CA PHE A 224 4.07 -14.55 -4.00
C PHE A 224 4.53 -13.29 -3.26
N ARG A 225 3.60 -12.57 -2.66
CA ARG A 225 3.88 -11.27 -2.02
C ARG A 225 3.59 -11.30 -0.54
N ILE A 226 4.50 -10.66 0.22
CA ILE A 226 4.39 -10.50 1.67
C ILE A 226 4.64 -9.03 2.04
N PHE A 227 4.33 -8.65 3.25
CA PHE A 227 4.85 -7.39 3.79
C PHE A 227 6.37 -7.48 3.97
N PRO A 228 7.11 -6.36 3.80
CA PRO A 228 8.56 -6.37 3.97
C PRO A 228 8.97 -6.61 5.42
N THR A 229 10.19 -7.12 5.61
CA THR A 229 10.85 -7.19 6.91
C THR A 229 11.27 -5.81 7.39
N GLN A 230 11.27 -5.58 8.69
CA GLN A 230 11.88 -4.40 9.30
C GLN A 230 13.40 -4.57 9.42
N GLU A 231 14.12 -3.50 9.78
CA GLU A 231 15.59 -3.47 9.74
C GLU A 231 16.28 -4.59 10.52
N GLU A 232 15.76 -4.97 11.67
CA GLU A 232 16.35 -6.01 12.54
C GLU A 232 15.68 -7.39 12.39
N GLU A 233 14.66 -7.49 11.54
CA GLU A 233 13.91 -8.72 11.31
C GLU A 233 14.46 -9.52 10.13
N CYS A 234 14.22 -10.82 10.15
CA CYS A 234 14.46 -11.70 9.01
C CYS A 234 13.24 -12.56 8.74
N ILE A 235 13.10 -13.01 7.48
CA ILE A 235 12.12 -14.03 7.16
C ILE A 235 12.65 -15.41 7.60
N GLU A 236 11.74 -16.23 8.06
CA GLU A 236 11.97 -17.64 8.40
C GLU A 236 11.18 -18.50 7.41
N VAL A 237 11.88 -19.33 6.66
CA VAL A 237 11.29 -20.31 5.75
C VAL A 237 11.27 -21.66 6.44
N GLU A 238 10.12 -22.11 6.88
CA GLU A 238 9.90 -23.44 7.44
C GLU A 238 9.45 -24.40 6.34
N ILE A 239 10.06 -25.57 6.25
CA ILE A 239 9.70 -26.62 5.30
C ILE A 239 9.09 -27.78 6.05
N TYR A 240 7.93 -28.23 5.62
CA TYR A 240 7.18 -29.33 6.20
C TYR A 240 6.99 -30.47 5.19
N ARG A 241 6.93 -31.69 5.70
CA ARG A 241 6.38 -32.87 5.04
C ARG A 241 5.15 -33.32 5.84
N GLY A 242 3.97 -33.11 5.30
CA GLY A 242 2.73 -33.25 6.07
C GLY A 242 2.70 -32.35 7.29
N GLN A 243 2.73 -32.95 8.48
CA GLN A 243 2.79 -32.25 9.78
C GLN A 243 4.20 -32.15 10.36
N GLU A 244 5.17 -32.88 9.79
CA GLU A 244 6.55 -32.89 10.26
C GLU A 244 7.31 -31.67 9.75
N LYS A 245 7.87 -30.86 10.64
CA LYS A 245 8.79 -29.79 10.27
C LYS A 245 10.18 -30.36 10.01
N LEU A 246 10.66 -30.25 8.78
CA LEU A 246 11.96 -30.77 8.35
C LEU A 246 13.10 -29.82 8.74
N CYS A 247 12.95 -28.55 8.47
CA CYS A 247 13.95 -27.53 8.79
C CYS A 247 13.33 -26.12 8.82
N THR A 248 14.13 -25.17 9.32
CA THR A 248 13.88 -23.73 9.25
C THR A 248 15.12 -23.05 8.69
N ILE A 249 14.93 -22.18 7.71
CA ILE A 249 15.97 -21.42 7.04
C ILE A 249 15.75 -19.94 7.36
N THR A 250 16.80 -19.28 7.88
CA THR A 250 16.78 -17.86 8.29
C THR A 250 17.93 -17.05 7.68
N GLN A 251 18.91 -17.73 7.08
CA GLN A 251 20.11 -17.11 6.53
C GLN A 251 20.63 -17.88 5.31
N ASP A 252 21.42 -17.19 4.52
CA ASP A 252 22.11 -17.77 3.36
C ASP A 252 23.44 -18.47 3.76
N ASN A 253 24.20 -18.93 2.76
CA ASN A 253 25.49 -19.61 2.97
C ASN A 253 26.58 -18.68 3.53
N GLU A 254 26.41 -17.38 3.41
CA GLU A 254 27.36 -16.36 3.89
C GLU A 254 26.95 -15.82 5.27
N LEU A 255 25.91 -16.43 5.88
CA LEU A 255 25.31 -16.05 7.17
C LEU A 255 24.57 -14.68 7.12
N HIS A 256 24.20 -14.20 5.94
CA HIS A 256 23.32 -13.06 5.84
C HIS A 256 21.89 -13.49 6.13
N LEU A 257 21.22 -12.72 6.97
CA LEU A 257 19.80 -12.94 7.28
C LEU A 257 18.94 -12.79 6.03
N LEU A 258 17.99 -13.70 5.84
CA LEU A 258 17.02 -13.62 4.76
C LEU A 258 16.12 -12.41 4.99
N ARG A 259 15.98 -11.55 3.98
CA ARG A 259 15.15 -10.35 4.04
C ARG A 259 14.19 -10.27 2.88
N ALA A 260 13.05 -9.68 3.16
CA ALA A 260 12.05 -9.32 2.16
C ALA A 260 11.99 -7.78 2.09
N GLU A 261 12.50 -7.19 1.02
CA GLU A 261 12.56 -5.74 0.86
C GLU A 261 11.41 -5.23 -0.02
N ALA A 262 10.81 -4.12 0.39
CA ALA A 262 9.75 -3.48 -0.39
C ALA A 262 10.22 -3.17 -1.83
N GLY A 263 9.37 -3.46 -2.82
CA GLY A 263 9.69 -3.23 -4.23
C GLY A 263 10.72 -4.17 -4.84
N LYS A 264 11.21 -5.18 -4.11
CA LYS A 264 12.16 -6.18 -4.62
C LYS A 264 11.57 -7.57 -4.62
N GLN A 265 12.12 -8.44 -5.47
CA GLN A 265 11.88 -9.88 -5.53
C GLN A 265 13.07 -10.60 -4.90
N THR A 266 12.83 -11.45 -3.91
CA THR A 266 13.83 -12.32 -3.29
C THR A 266 13.55 -13.76 -3.71
N ASP A 267 14.46 -14.36 -4.45
CA ASP A 267 14.40 -15.76 -4.87
C ASP A 267 15.33 -16.59 -3.98
N ILE A 268 14.78 -17.61 -3.32
CA ILE A 268 15.48 -18.47 -2.38
C ILE A 268 15.56 -19.89 -2.98
N GLU A 269 16.77 -20.35 -3.23
CA GLU A 269 17.04 -21.74 -3.62
C GLU A 269 17.71 -22.48 -2.45
N ILE A 270 17.17 -23.63 -2.06
CA ILE A 270 17.62 -24.45 -0.92
C ILE A 270 18.08 -25.81 -1.42
N ASP A 271 19.38 -26.07 -1.38
CA ASP A 271 20.01 -27.32 -1.88
C ASP A 271 20.26 -28.29 -0.73
N PHE A 272 19.62 -29.46 -0.78
CA PHE A 272 19.69 -30.54 0.20
C PHE A 272 20.69 -31.65 -0.18
N ARG A 273 21.47 -31.49 -1.22
CA ARG A 273 22.38 -32.52 -1.78
C ARG A 273 23.44 -32.98 -0.79
N LYS A 274 23.90 -32.11 0.09
CA LYS A 274 24.97 -32.40 1.05
C LYS A 274 24.42 -32.54 2.47
N THR A 275 25.28 -33.00 3.39
CA THR A 275 24.95 -33.05 4.81
C THR A 275 24.54 -31.68 5.35
N GLU A 276 25.23 -30.62 4.91
CA GLU A 276 24.86 -29.23 5.20
C GLU A 276 23.90 -28.72 4.12
N ILE A 277 22.81 -28.10 4.58
CA ILE A 277 21.86 -27.42 3.69
C ILE A 277 22.53 -26.16 3.16
N ARG A 278 22.45 -25.94 1.85
CA ARG A 278 22.97 -24.72 1.22
C ARG A 278 21.81 -23.84 0.80
N VAL A 279 21.94 -22.55 1.02
CA VAL A 279 20.91 -21.55 0.72
C VAL A 279 21.51 -20.49 -0.18
N PHE A 280 20.94 -20.34 -1.35
CA PHE A 280 21.31 -19.31 -2.33
C PHE A 280 20.18 -18.30 -2.40
N VAL A 281 20.53 -17.02 -2.33
CA VAL A 281 19.57 -15.93 -2.37
C VAL A 281 19.92 -14.99 -3.52
N LYS A 282 18.91 -14.68 -4.34
CA LYS A 282 19.01 -13.67 -5.39
C LYS A 282 17.96 -12.59 -5.12
N VAL A 283 18.39 -11.35 -5.04
CA VAL A 283 17.49 -10.20 -4.86
C VAL A 283 17.50 -9.38 -6.13
N LEU A 284 16.34 -9.16 -6.73
CA LEU A 284 16.15 -8.44 -7.98
C LEU A 284 15.23 -7.24 -7.75
N PRO A 285 15.42 -6.11 -8.46
CA PRO A 285 14.40 -5.08 -8.56
C PRO A 285 13.10 -5.70 -9.13
N TRP A 286 11.96 -5.30 -8.58
CA TRP A 286 10.68 -5.82 -9.05
C TRP A 286 10.38 -5.31 -10.46
N GLY A 287 10.30 -6.19 -11.42
CA GLY A 287 10.05 -5.88 -12.83
C GLY A 287 11.11 -6.45 -13.78
N GLU A 288 12.29 -6.81 -13.27
CA GLU A 288 13.28 -7.59 -14.01
C GLU A 288 12.94 -9.09 -13.88
N VAL A 289 11.99 -9.56 -14.67
CA VAL A 289 11.81 -10.99 -14.90
C VAL A 289 12.89 -11.38 -15.90
N GLU A 290 13.96 -12.03 -15.45
CA GLU A 290 14.78 -12.80 -16.36
C GLU A 290 13.86 -13.86 -16.98
N GLN A 291 13.53 -13.73 -18.26
CA GLN A 291 13.03 -14.83 -19.05
C GLN A 291 14.20 -15.82 -19.12
N GLU A 292 14.17 -16.86 -18.27
CA GLU A 292 14.96 -18.04 -18.52
C GLU A 292 14.51 -18.57 -19.89
N THR A 293 15.31 -18.29 -20.90
CA THR A 293 15.17 -18.93 -22.20
C THR A 293 15.58 -20.37 -21.97
N GLU A 294 14.63 -21.27 -21.85
CA GLU A 294 14.87 -22.69 -21.95
C GLU A 294 15.56 -22.95 -23.31
N MET A 295 16.84 -23.34 -23.27
CA MET A 295 17.55 -23.94 -24.38
C MET A 295 17.53 -25.45 -24.23
#